data_02835e2b0ddffe9173fa50d413c11a85
#
_entry.id   02835e2b0ddffe9173fa50d413c11a85
#
_cell.length_a   1.000
_cell.length_b   1.000
_cell.length_c   1.000
_cell.angle_alpha   90.00
_cell.angle_beta   90.00
_cell.angle_gamma   90.00
#
_symmetry.space_group_name_H-M   'P 1'
#
loop_
_entity.id
_entity.type
_entity.pdbx_description
1 polymer ?
#
loop_
_entity_poly.entity_id
_entity_poly.type
_entity_poly.pdbx_seq_one_letter_code
_entity_poly.pdbx_strand_id
1 'polypeptide(L)'
;MKNIIRLFDLLNIFIKEIVDYLVSYSGIKKFKVDIVRDLVLKNNIKNNPQAILDTIDDFGWNRTFLMNIGDEKGVILEEEIKRKNPKQILELGVYLGYSSIRILRNLNSESLLTSIEASNKYFEISQEIV
;
A
#
# COMPACT_ATOMS: atom_id res chain seq x y z
N MET A 1 -22.05 -10.13 -14.02
CA MET A 1 -22.95 -9.83 -12.87
C MET A 1 -22.06 -9.23 -11.79
N LYS A 2 -22.18 -7.94 -11.53
CA LYS A 2 -21.44 -7.26 -10.45
C LYS A 2 -21.94 -7.82 -9.13
N ASN A 3 -21.07 -8.46 -8.34
CA ASN A 3 -21.40 -8.91 -7.00
C ASN A 3 -21.68 -7.68 -6.14
N ILE A 4 -22.94 -7.45 -5.85
CA ILE A 4 -23.34 -6.47 -4.85
C ILE A 4 -22.88 -7.06 -3.52
N ILE A 5 -21.79 -6.49 -2.97
CA ILE A 5 -21.36 -6.80 -1.60
C ILE A 5 -22.53 -6.43 -0.69
N ARG A 6 -23.10 -7.42 -0.01
CA ARG A 6 -24.23 -7.18 0.90
C ARG A 6 -23.72 -6.37 2.09
N LEU A 7 -24.59 -5.50 2.61
CA LEU A 7 -24.27 -4.69 3.82
C LEU A 7 -23.72 -5.55 4.96
N PHE A 8 -24.18 -6.79 5.04
CA PHE A 8 -23.74 -7.79 6.03
C PHE A 8 -22.27 -8.21 5.82
N ASP A 9 -21.81 -8.32 4.58
CA ASP A 9 -20.43 -8.67 4.27
C ASP A 9 -19.49 -7.51 4.63
N LEU A 10 -19.90 -6.27 4.37
CA LEU A 10 -19.17 -5.08 4.79
C LEU A 10 -19.05 -4.97 6.31
N LEU A 11 -20.14 -5.25 7.02
CA LEU A 11 -20.13 -5.23 8.49
C LEU A 11 -19.19 -6.31 9.06
N ASN A 12 -19.20 -7.51 8.49
CA ASN A 12 -18.32 -8.59 8.91
C ASN A 12 -16.84 -8.25 8.65
N ILE A 13 -16.52 -7.63 7.50
CA ILE A 13 -15.17 -7.15 7.18
C ILE A 13 -14.75 -6.10 8.22
N PHE A 14 -15.61 -5.14 8.54
CA PHE A 14 -15.33 -4.09 9.49
C PHE A 14 -15.11 -4.61 10.92
N ILE A 15 -15.95 -5.55 11.38
CA ILE A 15 -15.78 -6.20 12.69
C ILE A 15 -14.46 -6.95 12.74
N LYS A 16 -14.12 -7.71 11.70
CA LYS A 16 -12.86 -8.44 11.61
C LYS A 16 -11.65 -7.50 11.70
N GLU A 17 -11.67 -6.38 10.98
CA GLU A 17 -10.59 -5.37 11.03
C GLU A 17 -10.43 -4.78 12.44
N ILE A 18 -11.53 -4.48 13.14
CA ILE A 18 -11.49 -4.00 14.53
C ILE A 18 -10.88 -5.05 15.46
N VAL A 19 -11.32 -6.29 15.35
CA VAL A 19 -10.80 -7.39 16.18
C VAL A 19 -9.31 -7.62 15.91
N ASP A 20 -8.89 -7.67 14.66
CA ASP A 20 -7.48 -7.83 14.28
C ASP A 20 -6.62 -6.65 14.78
N TYR A 21 -7.16 -5.43 14.76
CA TYR A 21 -6.49 -4.26 15.33
C TYR A 21 -6.31 -4.39 16.85
N LEU A 22 -7.37 -4.74 17.58
CA LEU A 22 -7.32 -4.90 19.04
C LEU A 22 -6.36 -6.02 19.46
N VAL A 23 -6.38 -7.16 18.75
CA VAL A 23 -5.46 -8.29 18.99
C VAL A 23 -4.02 -7.89 18.71
N SER A 24 -3.78 -7.09 17.69
CA SER A 24 -2.43 -6.59 17.38
C SER A 24 -1.97 -5.56 18.42
N TYR A 25 -2.87 -4.71 18.88
CA TYR A 25 -2.57 -3.72 19.94
C TYR A 25 -2.24 -4.38 21.28
N SER A 26 -2.83 -5.53 21.58
CA SER A 26 -2.51 -6.33 22.79
C SER A 26 -1.15 -7.05 22.72
N GLY A 27 -0.44 -6.98 21.58
CA GLY A 27 0.84 -7.65 21.36
C GLY A 27 0.76 -9.14 21.04
N ILE A 28 -0.44 -9.71 20.99
CA ILE A 28 -0.66 -11.13 20.69
C ILE A 28 -0.37 -11.42 19.20
N LYS A 29 -0.62 -10.44 18.31
CA LYS A 29 -0.43 -10.58 16.87
C LYS A 29 0.28 -9.35 16.31
N LYS A 30 1.18 -9.52 15.35
CA LYS A 30 1.79 -8.39 14.62
C LYS A 30 0.73 -7.62 13.83
N PHE A 31 0.89 -6.31 13.74
CA PHE A 31 0.07 -5.52 12.82
C PHE A 31 0.33 -5.95 11.37
N LYS A 32 -0.71 -5.93 10.55
CA LYS A 32 -0.65 -6.31 9.13
C LYS A 32 0.45 -5.58 8.36
N VAL A 33 0.66 -4.32 8.64
CA VAL A 33 1.70 -3.50 8.00
C VAL A 33 3.12 -3.99 8.33
N ASP A 34 3.36 -4.42 9.58
CA ASP A 34 4.65 -4.98 9.99
C ASP A 34 4.92 -6.33 9.30
N ILE A 35 3.87 -7.13 9.09
CA ILE A 35 3.99 -8.41 8.36
C ILE A 35 4.37 -8.16 6.91
N VAL A 36 3.72 -7.20 6.24
CA VAL A 36 4.06 -6.83 4.85
C VAL A 36 5.48 -6.33 4.75
N ARG A 37 5.90 -5.40 5.63
CA ARG A 37 7.28 -4.93 5.69
C ARG A 37 8.26 -6.10 5.82
N ASP A 38 8.02 -7.00 6.77
CA ASP A 38 8.90 -8.14 7.02
C ASP A 38 8.98 -9.08 5.80
N LEU A 39 7.88 -9.26 5.05
CA LEU A 39 7.88 -10.04 3.81
C LEU A 39 8.75 -9.39 2.73
N VAL A 40 8.63 -8.07 2.54
CA VAL A 40 9.45 -7.33 1.57
C VAL A 40 10.94 -7.41 1.93
N LEU A 41 11.27 -7.18 3.21
CA LEU A 41 12.66 -7.18 3.67
C LEU A 41 13.27 -8.60 3.63
N LYS A 42 12.52 -9.62 4.08
CA LYS A 42 12.99 -11.01 4.08
C LYS A 42 13.31 -11.54 2.68
N ASN A 43 12.50 -11.18 1.70
CA ASN A 43 12.68 -11.62 0.34
C ASN A 43 13.76 -10.84 -0.42
N ASN A 44 14.37 -9.82 0.22
CA ASN A 44 15.40 -8.96 -0.36
C ASN A 44 15.00 -8.36 -1.72
N ILE A 45 13.75 -7.94 -1.83
CA ILE A 45 13.16 -7.42 -3.09
C ILE A 45 13.18 -5.89 -3.17
N LYS A 46 13.86 -5.21 -2.25
CA LYS A 46 13.91 -3.74 -2.12
C LYS A 46 14.27 -3.00 -3.43
N ASN A 47 15.10 -3.61 -4.26
CA ASN A 47 15.52 -3.02 -5.55
C ASN A 47 14.65 -3.49 -6.73
N ASN A 48 13.53 -4.13 -6.45
CA ASN A 48 12.59 -4.60 -7.47
C ASN A 48 11.19 -4.04 -7.21
N PRO A 49 10.86 -2.87 -7.75
CA PRO A 49 9.55 -2.23 -7.53
C PRO A 49 8.36 -3.13 -7.85
N GLN A 50 8.45 -3.94 -8.92
CA GLN A 50 7.37 -4.85 -9.28
C GLN A 50 7.18 -5.94 -8.23
N ALA A 51 8.25 -6.57 -7.77
CA ALA A 51 8.17 -7.62 -6.74
C ALA A 51 7.63 -7.10 -5.40
N ILE A 52 7.91 -5.83 -5.07
CA ILE A 52 7.32 -5.17 -3.89
C ILE A 52 5.80 -5.03 -4.07
N LEU A 53 5.37 -4.50 -5.21
CA LEU A 53 3.94 -4.34 -5.53
C LEU A 53 3.20 -5.69 -5.50
N ASP A 54 3.76 -6.70 -6.16
CA ASP A 54 3.21 -8.06 -6.19
C ASP A 54 3.08 -8.66 -4.79
N THR A 55 4.06 -8.42 -3.90
CA THR A 55 4.02 -8.88 -2.50
C THR A 55 2.89 -8.21 -1.71
N ILE A 56 2.69 -6.90 -1.92
CA ILE A 56 1.63 -6.14 -1.26
C ILE A 56 0.26 -6.58 -1.80
N ASP A 57 0.14 -6.75 -3.11
CA ASP A 57 -1.10 -7.20 -3.76
C ASP A 57 -1.48 -8.62 -3.33
N ASP A 58 -0.53 -9.58 -3.34
CA ASP A 58 -0.75 -10.95 -2.86
C ASP A 58 -1.21 -10.97 -1.40
N PHE A 59 -0.60 -10.17 -0.54
CA PHE A 59 -1.02 -10.06 0.84
C PHE A 59 -2.44 -9.47 0.98
N GLY A 60 -2.74 -8.42 0.21
CA GLY A 60 -4.05 -7.77 0.20
C GLY A 60 -5.17 -8.68 -0.27
N TRP A 61 -4.94 -9.45 -1.34
CA TRP A 61 -5.92 -10.36 -1.91
C TRP A 61 -6.12 -11.64 -1.10
N ASN A 62 -5.03 -12.23 -0.59
CA ASN A 62 -5.07 -13.57 -0.01
C ASN A 62 -5.15 -13.60 1.52
N ARG A 63 -4.88 -12.50 2.22
CA ARG A 63 -4.83 -12.50 3.68
C ARG A 63 -5.77 -11.51 4.35
N THR A 64 -5.66 -10.23 4.03
CA THR A 64 -6.47 -9.20 4.69
C THR A 64 -6.46 -7.90 3.88
N PHE A 65 -7.52 -7.12 4.01
CA PHE A 65 -7.63 -5.82 3.36
C PHE A 65 -6.49 -4.88 3.76
N LEU A 66 -5.86 -4.26 2.74
CA LEU A 66 -4.90 -3.18 2.90
C LEU A 66 -5.50 -1.86 2.38
N MET A 67 -5.21 -0.76 3.09
CA MET A 67 -5.71 0.55 2.73
C MET A 67 -4.78 1.25 1.72
N ASN A 68 -4.56 0.59 0.58
CA ASN A 68 -3.80 1.12 -0.55
C ASN A 68 -4.71 1.36 -1.76
N ILE A 69 -4.16 1.97 -2.80
CA ILE A 69 -4.89 2.24 -4.05
C ILE A 69 -5.25 0.95 -4.81
N GLY A 70 -4.47 -0.14 -4.61
CA GLY A 70 -4.63 -1.43 -5.27
C GLY A 70 -4.14 -1.45 -6.73
N ASP A 71 -4.17 -2.63 -7.31
CA ASP A 71 -3.64 -2.91 -8.64
C ASP A 71 -4.44 -2.22 -9.76
N GLU A 72 -5.79 -2.32 -9.75
CA GLU A 72 -6.64 -1.73 -10.79
C GLU A 72 -6.50 -0.19 -10.89
N LYS A 73 -6.68 0.51 -9.74
CA LYS A 73 -6.54 1.98 -9.72
C LYS A 73 -5.08 2.41 -9.87
N GLY A 74 -4.14 1.56 -9.46
CA GLY A 74 -2.73 1.79 -9.62
C GLY A 74 -2.31 1.88 -11.08
N VAL A 75 -2.88 1.07 -11.98
CA VAL A 75 -2.66 1.17 -13.43
C VAL A 75 -3.16 2.52 -13.95
N ILE A 76 -4.34 2.96 -13.54
CA ILE A 76 -4.89 4.27 -13.95
C ILE A 76 -3.97 5.41 -13.50
N LEU A 77 -3.45 5.34 -12.25
CA LEU A 77 -2.50 6.32 -11.75
C LEU A 77 -1.23 6.36 -12.62
N GLU A 78 -0.67 5.21 -12.96
CA GLU A 78 0.53 5.13 -13.81
C GLU A 78 0.31 5.72 -15.20
N GLU A 79 -0.84 5.44 -15.82
CA GLU A 79 -1.21 6.00 -17.12
C GLU A 79 -1.30 7.54 -17.05
N GLU A 80 -1.91 8.08 -15.97
CA GLU A 80 -1.99 9.53 -15.77
C GLU A 80 -0.62 10.17 -15.54
N ILE A 81 0.27 9.55 -14.77
CA ILE A 81 1.65 10.01 -14.57
C ILE A 81 2.38 10.05 -15.93
N LYS A 82 2.33 8.97 -16.71
CA LYS A 82 2.95 8.92 -18.04
C LYS A 82 2.38 9.99 -18.99
N ARG A 83 1.04 10.15 -19.00
CA ARG A 83 0.36 11.10 -19.88
C ARG A 83 0.69 12.55 -19.55
N LYS A 84 0.74 12.90 -18.26
CA LYS A 84 0.99 14.26 -17.81
C LYS A 84 2.46 14.60 -17.71
N ASN A 85 3.32 13.61 -17.55
CA ASN A 85 4.75 13.76 -17.35
C ASN A 85 5.10 14.90 -16.35
N PRO A 86 4.57 14.86 -15.12
CA PRO A 86 4.65 15.97 -14.19
C PRO A 86 6.08 16.13 -13.66
N LYS A 87 6.48 17.39 -13.42
CA LYS A 87 7.78 17.69 -12.79
C LYS A 87 7.71 17.69 -11.26
N GLN A 88 6.55 17.97 -10.70
CA GLN A 88 6.32 17.99 -9.25
C GLN A 88 5.03 17.28 -8.92
N ILE A 89 5.09 16.38 -7.95
CA ILE A 89 3.96 15.61 -7.47
C ILE A 89 3.90 15.73 -5.96
N LEU A 90 2.70 15.94 -5.45
CA LEU A 90 2.39 15.87 -4.03
C LEU A 90 1.52 14.65 -3.78
N GLU A 91 1.96 13.77 -2.89
CA GLU A 91 1.20 12.63 -2.39
C GLU A 91 0.80 12.87 -0.95
N LEU A 92 -0.47 12.68 -0.63
CA LEU A 92 -1.01 12.80 0.71
C LEU A 92 -1.43 11.41 1.23
N GLY A 93 -0.72 10.91 2.23
CA GLY A 93 -0.85 9.56 2.76
C GLY A 93 -0.01 8.55 1.96
N VAL A 94 0.96 7.94 2.63
CA VAL A 94 1.91 7.00 2.03
C VAL A 94 1.60 5.56 2.38
N TYR A 95 1.19 5.32 3.64
CA TYR A 95 0.89 4.01 4.21
C TYR A 95 2.06 3.01 4.04
N LEU A 96 2.00 2.09 3.07
CA LEU A 96 3.06 1.12 2.74
C LEU A 96 3.95 1.55 1.56
N GLY A 97 3.77 2.75 1.03
CA GLY A 97 4.51 3.23 -0.14
C GLY A 97 4.04 2.67 -1.48
N TYR A 98 2.90 1.98 -1.52
CA TYR A 98 2.41 1.33 -2.75
C TYR A 98 2.19 2.31 -3.90
N SER A 99 1.48 3.42 -3.67
CA SER A 99 1.29 4.48 -4.67
C SER A 99 2.59 5.22 -4.97
N SER A 100 3.43 5.45 -3.96
CA SER A 100 4.75 6.07 -4.14
C SER A 100 5.60 5.28 -5.13
N ILE A 101 5.67 3.95 -5.00
CA ILE A 101 6.41 3.07 -5.91
C ILE A 101 5.83 3.14 -7.33
N ARG A 102 4.50 3.10 -7.47
CA ARG A 102 3.84 3.22 -8.78
C ARG A 102 4.11 4.56 -9.44
N ILE A 103 4.15 5.65 -8.68
CA ILE A 103 4.51 6.98 -9.17
C ILE A 103 5.99 6.99 -9.59
N LEU A 104 6.89 6.67 -8.66
CA LEU A 104 8.34 6.79 -8.87
C LEU A 104 8.85 6.01 -10.07
N ARG A 105 8.37 4.78 -10.29
CA ARG A 105 8.80 3.96 -11.44
C ARG A 105 8.38 4.51 -12.80
N ASN A 106 7.49 5.50 -12.83
CA ASN A 106 6.98 6.13 -14.05
C ASN A 106 7.40 7.60 -14.18
N LEU A 107 8.19 8.11 -13.25
CA LEU A 107 8.73 9.46 -13.31
C LEU A 107 10.01 9.51 -14.14
N ASN A 108 10.24 10.66 -14.76
CA ASN A 108 11.55 10.97 -15.33
C ASN A 108 12.53 11.45 -14.24
N SER A 109 13.83 11.47 -14.56
CA SER A 109 14.90 11.83 -13.63
C SER A 109 14.86 13.29 -13.15
N GLU A 110 14.11 14.16 -13.79
CA GLU A 110 13.95 15.57 -13.42
C GLU A 110 12.72 15.82 -12.54
N SER A 111 11.91 14.78 -12.30
CA SER A 111 10.68 14.90 -11.52
C SER A 111 10.91 14.65 -10.04
N LEU A 112 10.14 15.34 -9.21
CA LEU A 112 10.17 15.24 -7.76
C LEU A 112 8.81 14.75 -7.24
N LEU A 113 8.83 13.68 -6.44
CA LEU A 113 7.71 13.25 -5.62
C LEU A 113 7.92 13.75 -4.19
N THR A 114 6.98 14.51 -3.66
CA THR A 114 6.90 14.86 -2.24
C THR A 114 5.73 14.12 -1.62
N SER A 115 6.00 13.26 -0.65
CA SER A 115 4.99 12.48 0.04
C SER A 115 4.87 12.91 1.50
N ILE A 116 3.64 13.07 1.99
CA ILE A 116 3.34 13.46 3.38
C ILE A 116 2.57 12.33 4.04
N GLU A 117 3.06 11.86 5.19
CA GLU A 117 2.43 10.84 6.01
C GLU A 117 2.24 11.34 7.44
N ALA A 118 1.02 11.23 7.97
CA ALA A 118 0.69 11.73 9.31
C ALA A 118 1.06 10.72 10.43
N SER A 119 1.13 9.43 10.10
CA SER A 119 1.47 8.37 11.05
C SER A 119 2.97 8.12 11.04
N ASN A 120 3.65 8.36 12.16
CA ASN A 120 5.07 8.03 12.31
C ASN A 120 5.35 6.55 11.98
N LYS A 121 4.48 5.64 12.41
CA LYS A 121 4.61 4.21 12.11
C LYS A 121 4.59 3.93 10.61
N TYR A 122 3.65 4.50 9.87
CA TYR A 122 3.56 4.29 8.42
C TYR A 122 4.68 4.99 7.68
N PHE A 123 5.12 6.15 8.16
CA PHE A 123 6.28 6.84 7.64
C PHE A 123 7.53 5.97 7.73
N GLU A 124 7.86 5.42 8.91
CA GLU A 124 9.01 4.53 9.10
C GLU A 124 8.93 3.29 8.20
N ILE A 125 7.78 2.61 8.17
CA ILE A 125 7.58 1.42 7.33
C ILE A 125 7.74 1.75 5.85
N SER A 126 7.18 2.86 5.38
CA SER A 126 7.31 3.27 3.97
C SER A 126 8.73 3.56 3.57
N GLN A 127 9.53 4.17 4.44
CA GLN A 127 10.97 4.40 4.21
C GLN A 127 11.78 3.10 4.11
N GLU A 128 11.35 2.05 4.79
CA GLU A 128 12.00 0.74 4.70
C GLU A 128 11.62 -0.01 3.41
N ILE A 129 10.42 0.23 2.86
CA ILE A 129 9.88 -0.46 1.69
C ILE A 129 10.28 0.24 0.38
N VAL A 130 10.20 1.58 0.32
CA VAL A 130 10.50 2.41 -0.85
C VAL A 130 11.98 2.74 -0.92
#